data_8a9d1fddb23b537665c8b79f394dc7ae
#
_entry.id   8a9d1fddb23b537665c8b79f394dc7ae
#
_cell.length_a   1.000
_cell.length_b   1.000
_cell.length_c   1.000
_cell.angle_alpha   90.00
_cell.angle_beta   90.00
_cell.angle_gamma   90.00
#
_symmetry.space_group_name_H-M   'P 1'
#
loop_
_entity.id
_entity.type
_entity.pdbx_description
1 polymer ?
#
loop_
_entity_poly.entity_id
_entity_poly.type
_entity_poly.pdbx_seq_one_letter_code
_entity_poly.pdbx_strand_id
1 'polypeptide(L)'
;MKVLVAYMSKTGNTRKVAEAIFEEITDEKEIRSIDEVDSIENYDISFLGFPIHMEGPDKKAARLLEKHCINGRKVVLFITHAAPEDSEELPPMLDKFRVAARGANIVDMFDCQGQLDKSTRRIMSVLPSAKLRRWAKEDNSTGQPDKTRLDRARAFSRSVMDGLQDDRVEVCAESQEERDEHRILSRV
;
A
#
# COMPACT_ATOMS: atom_id res chain seq x y z
N MET A 1 11.16 14.93 0.72
CA MET A 1 9.73 14.81 0.31
C MET A 1 8.86 14.79 1.57
N LYS A 2 7.57 15.08 1.45
CA LYS A 2 6.60 14.89 2.54
C LYS A 2 5.80 13.61 2.28
N VAL A 3 5.89 12.64 3.17
CA VAL A 3 5.35 11.29 3.00
C VAL A 3 4.26 11.00 4.03
N LEU A 4 3.14 10.47 3.57
CA LEU A 4 2.09 9.94 4.43
C LEU A 4 2.13 8.41 4.41
N VAL A 5 2.06 7.80 5.59
CA VAL A 5 1.71 6.38 5.73
C VAL A 5 0.36 6.30 6.43
N ALA A 6 -0.67 5.92 5.69
CA ALA A 6 -2.02 5.81 6.25
C ALA A 6 -2.53 4.38 6.14
N TYR A 7 -3.23 3.91 7.16
CA TYR A 7 -3.68 2.52 7.19
C TYR A 7 -5.07 2.35 7.77
N MET A 8 -5.77 1.34 7.28
CA MET A 8 -6.95 0.78 7.92
C MET A 8 -6.58 -0.56 8.54
N SER A 9 -6.75 -0.71 9.85
CA SER A 9 -6.39 -1.96 10.53
C SER A 9 -7.38 -2.26 11.65
N LYS A 10 -8.01 -3.44 11.57
CA LYS A 10 -8.96 -3.91 12.59
C LYS A 10 -8.28 -4.85 13.61
N THR A 11 -7.38 -5.69 13.15
CA THR A 11 -6.71 -6.73 13.97
C THR A 11 -5.24 -6.43 14.24
N GLY A 12 -4.72 -5.32 13.71
CA GLY A 12 -3.33 -4.89 13.89
C GLY A 12 -2.36 -5.32 12.79
N ASN A 13 -2.74 -6.23 11.88
CA ASN A 13 -1.81 -6.70 10.84
C ASN A 13 -1.34 -5.58 9.92
N THR A 14 -2.27 -4.85 9.31
CA THR A 14 -1.95 -3.72 8.41
C THR A 14 -1.19 -2.61 9.15
N ARG A 15 -1.50 -2.40 10.42
CA ARG A 15 -0.77 -1.44 11.27
C ARG A 15 0.69 -1.83 11.44
N LYS A 16 1.00 -3.11 11.73
CA LYS A 16 2.40 -3.59 11.86
C LYS A 16 3.18 -3.36 10.58
N VAL A 17 2.56 -3.59 9.41
CA VAL A 17 3.18 -3.34 8.10
C VAL A 17 3.39 -1.84 7.89
N ALA A 18 2.40 -1.01 8.24
CA ALA A 18 2.51 0.44 8.17
C ALA A 18 3.66 0.99 9.04
N GLU A 19 3.80 0.48 10.26
CA GLU A 19 4.90 0.83 11.17
C GLU A 19 6.26 0.42 10.59
N ALA A 20 6.38 -0.77 10.00
CA ALA A 20 7.61 -1.23 9.35
C ALA A 20 8.00 -0.37 8.13
N ILE A 21 7.03 0.00 7.29
CA ILE A 21 7.24 0.93 6.17
C ILE A 21 7.67 2.30 6.70
N PHE A 22 6.97 2.81 7.70
CA PHE A 22 7.25 4.12 8.28
C PHE A 22 8.64 4.21 8.89
N GLU A 23 9.13 3.18 9.56
CA GLU A 23 10.46 3.14 10.16
C GLU A 23 11.58 3.41 9.14
N GLU A 24 11.45 2.90 7.91
CA GLU A 24 12.48 2.99 6.87
C GLU A 24 12.49 4.32 6.10
N ILE A 25 11.39 5.03 6.06
CA ILE A 25 11.33 6.33 5.37
C ILE A 25 12.17 7.34 6.15
N THR A 26 13.08 8.03 5.48
CA THR A 26 13.99 9.04 6.10
C THR A 26 13.52 10.47 5.89
N ASP A 27 12.65 10.69 4.92
CA ASP A 27 12.06 12.00 4.61
C ASP A 27 11.08 12.47 5.71
N GLU A 28 10.60 13.72 5.61
CA GLU A 28 9.50 14.20 6.45
C GLU A 28 8.29 13.27 6.30
N LYS A 29 7.86 12.68 7.39
CA LYS A 29 6.86 11.62 7.37
C LYS A 29 5.83 11.70 8.47
N GLU A 30 4.63 11.25 8.18
CA GLU A 30 3.55 11.06 9.14
C GLU A 30 2.95 9.67 9.01
N ILE A 31 2.53 9.08 10.14
CA ILE A 31 1.75 7.83 10.17
C ILE A 31 0.43 8.06 10.86
N ARG A 32 -0.67 7.66 10.24
CA ARG A 32 -2.04 7.87 10.75
C ARG A 32 -2.98 6.70 10.44
N SER A 33 -4.04 6.59 11.23
CA SER A 33 -5.22 5.87 10.76
C SER A 33 -5.80 6.60 9.55
N ILE A 34 -6.20 5.86 8.51
CA ILE A 34 -6.79 6.47 7.30
C ILE A 34 -8.07 7.25 7.61
N ASP A 35 -8.76 6.91 8.70
CA ASP A 35 -9.97 7.60 9.16
C ASP A 35 -9.70 9.02 9.69
N GLU A 36 -8.45 9.30 10.06
CA GLU A 36 -7.98 10.59 10.57
C GLU A 36 -7.37 11.46 9.46
N VAL A 37 -7.40 10.96 8.22
CA VAL A 37 -6.85 11.67 7.06
C VAL A 37 -7.97 12.36 6.30
N ASP A 38 -7.98 13.68 6.33
CA ASP A 38 -8.95 14.48 5.58
C ASP A 38 -8.61 14.52 4.09
N SER A 39 -7.34 14.73 3.75
CA SER A 39 -6.81 14.81 2.38
C SER A 39 -5.35 14.33 2.33
N ILE A 40 -4.96 13.76 1.19
CA ILE A 40 -3.56 13.41 0.89
C ILE A 40 -2.87 14.45 -0.01
N GLU A 41 -3.52 15.56 -0.30
CA GLU A 41 -3.04 16.56 -1.27
C GLU A 41 -1.73 17.26 -0.86
N ASN A 42 -1.48 17.35 0.44
CA ASN A 42 -0.30 18.02 0.98
C ASN A 42 0.94 17.10 1.07
N TYR A 43 0.85 15.87 0.52
CA TYR A 43 1.95 14.91 0.53
C TYR A 43 2.45 14.68 -0.90
N ASP A 44 3.76 14.54 -1.05
CA ASP A 44 4.40 14.21 -2.33
C ASP A 44 4.07 12.78 -2.75
N ILE A 45 3.96 11.87 -1.77
CA ILE A 45 3.55 10.48 -1.93
C ILE A 45 2.83 9.97 -0.68
N SER A 46 1.88 9.05 -0.87
CA SER A 46 1.14 8.44 0.22
C SER A 46 1.15 6.91 0.11
N PHE A 47 1.62 6.26 1.17
CA PHE A 47 1.48 4.81 1.36
C PHE A 47 0.13 4.53 2.02
N LEU A 48 -0.74 3.82 1.32
CA LEU A 48 -2.11 3.55 1.76
C LEU A 48 -2.32 2.06 2.00
N GLY A 49 -2.60 1.68 3.25
CA GLY A 49 -2.67 0.29 3.70
C GLY A 49 -4.07 -0.18 4.02
N PHE A 50 -4.44 -1.35 3.50
CA PHE A 50 -5.76 -1.95 3.72
C PHE A 50 -5.68 -3.47 3.92
N PRO A 51 -6.58 -4.05 4.73
CA PRO A 51 -6.76 -5.50 4.75
C PRO A 51 -7.67 -5.96 3.61
N ILE A 52 -7.43 -7.15 3.07
CA ILE A 52 -8.45 -7.85 2.29
C ILE A 52 -9.58 -8.30 3.24
N HIS A 53 -10.81 -7.93 2.87
CA HIS A 53 -12.01 -8.41 3.51
C HIS A 53 -12.81 -9.26 2.52
N MET A 54 -12.98 -10.54 2.80
CA MET A 54 -13.53 -11.54 1.88
C MET A 54 -12.68 -11.68 0.61
N GLU A 55 -12.99 -10.98 -0.46
CA GLU A 55 -12.35 -11.09 -1.77
C GLU A 55 -11.87 -9.74 -2.33
N GLY A 56 -11.58 -8.76 -1.47
CA GLY A 56 -11.10 -7.43 -1.90
C GLY A 56 -11.27 -6.35 -0.82
N PRO A 57 -11.31 -5.07 -1.20
CA PRO A 57 -11.62 -3.98 -0.27
C PRO A 57 -13.07 -4.07 0.20
N ASP A 58 -13.30 -3.86 1.49
CA ASP A 58 -14.67 -3.67 1.96
C ASP A 58 -15.23 -2.31 1.48
N LYS A 59 -16.54 -2.09 1.71
CA LYS A 59 -17.20 -0.86 1.27
C LYS A 59 -16.56 0.41 1.82
N LYS A 60 -15.97 0.34 3.02
CA LYS A 60 -15.30 1.48 3.65
C LYS A 60 -13.95 1.73 2.99
N ALA A 61 -13.14 0.68 2.80
CA ALA A 61 -11.86 0.76 2.12
C ALA A 61 -12.01 1.29 0.68
N ALA A 62 -12.99 0.76 -0.08
CA ALA A 62 -13.27 1.23 -1.44
C ALA A 62 -13.60 2.72 -1.47
N ARG A 63 -14.49 3.20 -0.59
CA ARG A 63 -14.84 4.63 -0.49
C ARG A 63 -13.64 5.51 -0.11
N LEU A 64 -12.77 5.04 0.78
CA LEU A 64 -11.58 5.79 1.18
C LEU A 64 -10.57 5.86 0.04
N LEU A 65 -10.37 4.76 -0.71
CA LEU A 65 -9.56 4.77 -1.91
C LEU A 65 -10.12 5.74 -2.97
N GLU A 66 -11.42 5.65 -3.27
CA GLU A 66 -12.07 6.57 -4.21
C GLU A 66 -11.97 8.04 -3.78
N LYS A 67 -12.06 8.32 -2.48
CA LYS A 67 -11.94 9.68 -1.91
C LYS A 67 -10.54 10.25 -2.05
N HIS A 68 -9.52 9.46 -1.77
CA HIS A 68 -8.14 9.94 -1.67
C HIS A 68 -7.33 9.73 -2.95
N CYS A 69 -7.63 8.69 -3.74
CA CYS A 69 -6.92 8.36 -4.97
C CYS A 69 -7.49 9.11 -6.17
N ILE A 70 -7.29 10.43 -6.20
CA ILE A 70 -7.79 11.33 -7.23
C ILE A 70 -6.65 12.18 -7.80
N ASN A 71 -6.91 12.81 -8.96
CA ASN A 71 -6.02 13.83 -9.58
C ASN A 71 -4.58 13.35 -9.84
N GLY A 72 -4.40 12.04 -10.10
CA GLY A 72 -3.07 11.48 -10.39
C GLY A 72 -2.08 11.53 -9.22
N ARG A 73 -2.54 11.67 -7.98
CA ARG A 73 -1.68 11.67 -6.80
C ARG A 73 -0.83 10.41 -6.73
N LYS A 74 0.45 10.54 -6.41
CA LYS A 74 1.34 9.39 -6.23
C LYS A 74 0.93 8.62 -4.98
N VAL A 75 0.55 7.36 -5.16
CA VAL A 75 0.21 6.46 -4.06
C VAL A 75 0.95 5.13 -4.20
N VAL A 76 1.28 4.55 -3.06
CA VAL A 76 1.76 3.17 -2.92
C VAL A 76 0.72 2.42 -2.12
N LEU A 77 0.27 1.30 -2.63
CA LEU A 77 -0.68 0.45 -1.91
C LEU A 77 0.08 -0.63 -1.12
N PHE A 78 -0.34 -0.91 0.10
CA PHE A 78 0.13 -2.09 0.82
C PHE A 78 -1.06 -2.85 1.43
N ILE A 79 -1.15 -4.13 1.07
CA ILE A 79 -2.34 -4.93 1.34
C ILE A 79 -1.98 -6.11 2.24
N THR A 80 -2.76 -6.33 3.29
CA THR A 80 -2.62 -7.52 4.14
C THR A 80 -3.79 -8.46 3.94
N HIS A 81 -3.51 -9.75 3.90
CA HIS A 81 -4.51 -10.80 3.66
C HIS A 81 -4.21 -12.05 4.47
N ALA A 82 -5.20 -12.91 4.69
CA ALA A 82 -5.01 -14.18 5.39
C ALA A 82 -4.68 -15.36 4.43
N ALA A 83 -4.87 -15.17 3.13
CA ALA A 83 -4.55 -16.19 2.13
C ALA A 83 -3.04 -16.48 2.10
N PRO A 84 -2.61 -17.70 1.76
CA PRO A 84 -1.21 -17.98 1.42
C PRO A 84 -0.71 -17.06 0.30
N GLU A 85 0.57 -16.67 0.34
CA GLU A 85 1.14 -15.71 -0.64
C GLU A 85 1.25 -16.30 -2.07
N ASP A 86 1.24 -17.62 -2.18
CA ASP A 86 1.24 -18.37 -3.44
C ASP A 86 -0.17 -18.73 -3.95
N SER A 87 -1.21 -18.19 -3.32
CA SER A 87 -2.60 -18.49 -3.69
C SER A 87 -2.96 -17.87 -5.05
N GLU A 88 -3.45 -18.69 -5.98
CA GLU A 88 -3.97 -18.24 -7.27
C GLU A 88 -5.18 -17.30 -7.16
N GLU A 89 -5.85 -17.28 -6.01
CA GLU A 89 -6.99 -16.42 -5.75
C GLU A 89 -6.57 -14.99 -5.35
N LEU A 90 -5.29 -14.78 -4.98
CA LEU A 90 -4.80 -13.50 -4.46
C LEU A 90 -4.71 -12.39 -5.53
N PRO A 91 -4.13 -12.62 -6.72
CA PRO A 91 -3.99 -11.57 -7.73
C PRO A 91 -5.33 -10.88 -8.11
N PRO A 92 -6.44 -11.60 -8.37
CA PRO A 92 -7.73 -10.96 -8.64
C PRO A 92 -8.27 -10.12 -7.47
N MET A 93 -7.93 -10.48 -6.22
CA MET A 93 -8.34 -9.70 -5.05
C MET A 93 -7.54 -8.39 -4.94
N LEU A 94 -6.23 -8.44 -5.23
CA LEU A 94 -5.36 -7.28 -5.25
C LEU A 94 -5.75 -6.30 -6.36
N ASP A 95 -6.14 -6.79 -7.52
CA ASP A 95 -6.58 -5.95 -8.64
C ASP A 95 -7.83 -5.12 -8.31
N LYS A 96 -8.69 -5.60 -7.42
CA LYS A 96 -9.83 -4.80 -6.95
C LYS A 96 -9.40 -3.53 -6.20
N PHE A 97 -8.26 -3.56 -5.51
CA PHE A 97 -7.70 -2.36 -4.89
C PHE A 97 -7.13 -1.39 -5.91
N ARG A 98 -6.44 -1.90 -6.97
CA ARG A 98 -5.99 -1.06 -8.09
C ARG A 98 -7.16 -0.37 -8.79
N VAL A 99 -8.25 -1.11 -9.03
CA VAL A 99 -9.47 -0.55 -9.62
C VAL A 99 -10.08 0.52 -8.73
N ALA A 100 -10.14 0.32 -7.42
CA ALA A 100 -10.66 1.31 -6.48
C ALA A 100 -9.78 2.57 -6.39
N ALA A 101 -8.46 2.43 -6.61
CA ALA A 101 -7.49 3.52 -6.59
C ALA A 101 -7.19 4.11 -7.99
N ARG A 102 -7.95 3.79 -9.01
CA ARG A 102 -7.68 4.14 -10.44
C ARG A 102 -7.53 5.63 -10.75
N GLY A 103 -7.98 6.52 -9.85
CA GLY A 103 -7.83 7.97 -10.00
C GLY A 103 -6.47 8.50 -9.55
N ALA A 104 -5.63 7.66 -8.96
CA ALA A 104 -4.26 7.99 -8.55
C ALA A 104 -3.24 7.45 -9.55
N ASN A 105 -2.01 7.97 -9.44
CA ASN A 105 -0.83 7.32 -9.99
C ASN A 105 -0.31 6.30 -8.97
N ILE A 106 -0.63 5.02 -9.21
CA ILE A 106 -0.16 3.92 -8.35
C ILE A 106 1.30 3.64 -8.73
N VAL A 107 2.22 4.09 -7.87
CA VAL A 107 3.66 3.92 -8.07
C VAL A 107 4.06 2.46 -7.93
N ASP A 108 3.57 1.80 -6.87
CA ASP A 108 3.82 0.37 -6.64
C ASP A 108 2.82 -0.22 -5.64
N MET A 109 2.85 -1.54 -5.48
CA MET A 109 1.95 -2.28 -4.59
C MET A 109 2.67 -3.44 -3.90
N PHE A 110 2.60 -3.45 -2.59
CA PHE A 110 3.10 -4.52 -1.73
C PHE A 110 1.94 -5.31 -1.13
N ASP A 111 2.11 -6.61 -0.97
CA ASP A 111 1.21 -7.43 -0.18
C ASP A 111 1.97 -8.41 0.73
N CYS A 112 1.32 -8.80 1.80
CA CYS A 112 1.83 -9.86 2.66
C CYS A 112 0.74 -10.53 3.48
N GLN A 113 1.03 -11.75 3.91
CA GLN A 113 0.14 -12.49 4.79
C GLN A 113 0.10 -11.85 6.18
N GLY A 114 -1.11 -11.65 6.69
CA GLY A 114 -1.43 -11.29 8.07
C GLY A 114 -2.29 -12.35 8.71
N GLN A 115 -2.30 -12.44 10.02
CA GLN A 115 -3.04 -13.44 10.75
C GLN A 115 -4.55 -13.31 10.60
N LEU A 116 -5.21 -14.39 10.23
CA LEU A 116 -6.66 -14.50 10.24
C LEU A 116 -7.18 -14.35 11.68
N ASP A 117 -8.13 -13.44 11.88
CA ASP A 117 -8.74 -13.24 13.18
C ASP A 117 -9.48 -14.51 13.66
N LYS A 118 -9.29 -14.87 14.92
CA LYS A 118 -9.87 -16.08 15.51
C LYS A 118 -11.40 -16.11 15.42
N SER A 119 -12.06 -14.96 15.58
CA SER A 119 -13.53 -14.88 15.47
C SER A 119 -13.98 -15.07 14.02
N THR A 120 -13.28 -14.48 13.06
CA THR A 120 -13.53 -14.65 11.63
C THR A 120 -13.32 -16.11 11.22
N ARG A 121 -12.22 -16.73 11.61
CA ARG A 121 -11.95 -18.16 11.36
C ARG A 121 -13.06 -19.04 11.89
N ARG A 122 -13.54 -18.78 13.12
CA ARG A 122 -14.63 -19.55 13.73
C ARG A 122 -15.94 -19.39 12.94
N ILE A 123 -16.26 -18.18 12.51
CA ILE A 123 -17.43 -17.92 11.67
C ILE A 123 -17.31 -18.66 10.33
N MET A 124 -16.18 -18.55 9.64
CA MET A 124 -15.93 -19.21 8.37
C MET A 124 -16.09 -20.73 8.46
N SER A 125 -15.70 -21.34 9.59
CA SER A 125 -15.79 -22.80 9.77
C SER A 125 -17.24 -23.33 9.91
N VAL A 126 -18.20 -22.48 10.26
CA VAL A 126 -19.63 -22.87 10.43
C VAL A 126 -20.54 -22.39 9.30
N LEU A 127 -20.03 -21.55 8.39
CA LEU A 127 -20.83 -21.05 7.25
C LEU A 127 -21.14 -22.17 6.23
N PRO A 128 -22.26 -22.07 5.50
CA PRO A 128 -22.63 -23.07 4.48
C PRO A 128 -21.63 -23.21 3.34
N SER A 129 -20.81 -22.17 3.07
CA SER A 129 -19.84 -22.15 1.98
C SER A 129 -18.71 -23.16 2.20
N ALA A 130 -18.58 -24.14 1.31
CA ALA A 130 -17.49 -25.12 1.32
C ALA A 130 -16.11 -24.42 1.15
N LYS A 131 -16.04 -23.36 0.34
CA LYS A 131 -14.83 -22.56 0.13
C LYS A 131 -14.35 -21.92 1.44
N LEU A 132 -15.25 -21.26 2.18
CA LEU A 132 -14.89 -20.60 3.43
C LEU A 132 -14.48 -21.60 4.52
N ARG A 133 -15.14 -22.74 4.61
CA ARG A 133 -14.76 -23.81 5.54
C ARG A 133 -13.38 -24.38 5.22
N ARG A 134 -13.07 -24.56 3.93
CA ARG A 134 -11.75 -25.00 3.49
C ARG A 134 -10.67 -23.99 3.91
N TRP A 135 -10.86 -22.70 3.61
CA TRP A 135 -9.93 -21.65 4.02
C TRP A 135 -9.71 -21.60 5.54
N ALA A 136 -10.77 -21.73 6.33
CA ALA A 136 -10.63 -21.75 7.78
C ALA A 136 -9.87 -23.00 8.30
N LYS A 137 -9.97 -24.14 7.60
CA LYS A 137 -9.28 -25.40 7.95
C LYS A 137 -7.80 -25.36 7.55
N GLU A 138 -7.51 -24.80 6.39
CA GLU A 138 -6.16 -24.72 5.79
C GLU A 138 -5.38 -23.48 6.24
N ASP A 139 -5.95 -22.68 7.17
CA ASP A 139 -5.34 -21.45 7.66
C ASP A 139 -3.95 -21.70 8.26
N ASN A 140 -2.94 -21.12 7.63
CA ASN A 140 -1.54 -21.15 8.04
C ASN A 140 -1.01 -19.77 8.47
N SER A 141 -1.92 -18.81 8.68
CA SER A 141 -1.57 -17.40 8.93
C SER A 141 -1.20 -17.09 10.39
N THR A 142 -1.17 -18.08 11.27
CA THR A 142 -0.87 -17.84 12.69
C THR A 142 0.52 -17.21 12.88
N GLY A 143 0.58 -16.10 13.61
CA GLY A 143 1.83 -15.36 13.86
C GLY A 143 2.20 -14.35 12.77
N GLN A 144 1.39 -14.24 11.72
CA GLN A 144 1.64 -13.32 10.63
C GLN A 144 1.09 -11.89 10.88
N PRO A 145 1.71 -10.83 10.30
CA PRO A 145 3.00 -10.86 9.61
C PRO A 145 4.17 -11.12 10.58
N ASP A 146 5.04 -12.04 10.20
CA ASP A 146 6.27 -12.34 10.93
C ASP A 146 7.40 -11.35 10.60
N LYS A 147 8.56 -11.55 11.23
CA LYS A 147 9.73 -10.69 11.00
C LYS A 147 10.14 -10.64 9.52
N THR A 148 10.11 -11.77 8.82
CA THR A 148 10.51 -11.84 7.40
C THR A 148 9.60 -10.97 6.52
N ARG A 149 8.28 -10.98 6.76
CA ARG A 149 7.33 -10.15 6.03
C ARG A 149 7.48 -8.67 6.34
N LEU A 150 7.75 -8.35 7.60
CA LEU A 150 8.03 -6.96 7.99
C LEU A 150 9.35 -6.46 7.40
N ASP A 151 10.39 -7.30 7.34
CA ASP A 151 11.66 -6.94 6.68
C ASP A 151 11.50 -6.75 5.16
N ARG A 152 10.62 -7.55 4.51
CA ARG A 152 10.22 -7.34 3.10
C ARG A 152 9.50 -5.99 2.92
N ALA A 153 8.61 -5.64 3.83
CA ALA A 153 7.90 -4.35 3.80
C ALA A 153 8.88 -3.17 3.94
N ARG A 154 9.89 -3.29 4.81
CA ARG A 154 10.98 -2.30 4.93
C ARG A 154 11.78 -2.17 3.64
N ALA A 155 12.24 -3.30 3.08
CA ALA A 155 12.99 -3.32 1.83
C ALA A 155 12.19 -2.73 0.67
N PHE A 156 10.91 -3.05 0.58
CA PHE A 156 9.99 -2.48 -0.39
C PHE A 156 9.89 -0.96 -0.26
N SER A 157 9.67 -0.45 0.96
CA SER A 157 9.59 0.98 1.23
C SER A 157 10.87 1.72 0.78
N ARG A 158 12.05 1.18 1.10
CA ARG A 158 13.34 1.73 0.61
C ARG A 158 13.39 1.78 -0.90
N SER A 159 13.11 0.68 -1.58
CA SER A 159 13.16 0.61 -3.05
C SER A 159 12.26 1.65 -3.71
N VAL A 160 11.05 1.85 -3.19
CA VAL A 160 10.13 2.89 -3.69
C VAL A 160 10.71 4.29 -3.48
N MET A 161 11.24 4.57 -2.29
CA MET A 161 11.76 5.90 -1.97
C MET A 161 13.03 6.22 -2.76
N ASP A 162 13.92 5.24 -2.96
CA ASP A 162 15.15 5.38 -3.76
C ASP A 162 14.78 5.67 -5.23
N GLY A 163 13.86 4.91 -5.83
CA GLY A 163 13.40 5.14 -7.20
C GLY A 163 12.80 6.53 -7.42
N LEU A 164 12.07 7.06 -6.43
CA LEU A 164 11.51 8.41 -6.52
C LEU A 164 12.56 9.51 -6.40
N GLN A 165 13.68 9.25 -5.72
CA GLN A 165 14.79 10.19 -5.63
C GLN A 165 15.57 10.23 -6.95
N ASP A 166 15.80 9.08 -7.58
CA ASP A 166 16.48 8.98 -8.88
C ASP A 166 15.69 9.70 -9.99
N ASP A 167 14.38 9.48 -10.09
CA ASP A 167 13.49 10.20 -11.01
C ASP A 167 13.60 11.73 -10.86
N ARG A 168 13.74 12.22 -9.64
CA ARG A 168 13.87 13.67 -9.38
C ARG A 168 15.21 14.22 -9.82
N VAL A 169 16.28 13.46 -9.69
CA VAL A 169 17.62 13.87 -10.11
C VAL A 169 17.66 13.98 -11.63
N GLU A 170 17.10 13.00 -12.35
CA GLU A 170 17.03 13.02 -13.82
C GLU A 170 16.25 14.24 -14.34
N VAL A 171 15.04 14.49 -13.81
CA VAL A 171 14.21 15.64 -14.21
C VAL A 171 14.90 16.97 -13.91
N CYS A 172 15.65 17.07 -12.81
CA CYS A 172 16.44 18.26 -12.50
C CYS A 172 17.61 18.46 -13.47
N ALA A 173 18.29 17.41 -13.90
CA ALA A 173 19.39 17.44 -14.84
C ALA A 173 18.92 17.92 -16.23
N GLU A 174 17.85 17.30 -16.76
CA GLU A 174 17.25 17.68 -18.05
C GLU A 174 16.80 19.14 -18.06
N SER A 175 16.15 19.60 -16.99
CA SER A 175 15.69 20.99 -16.89
C SER A 175 16.85 22.01 -16.74
N GLN A 176 18.04 21.56 -16.38
CA GLN A 176 19.24 22.40 -16.30
C GLN A 176 19.93 22.49 -17.66
N GLU A 177 20.00 21.39 -18.39
CA GLU A 177 20.53 21.35 -19.77
C GLU A 177 19.68 22.23 -20.71
N GLU A 178 18.35 22.15 -20.67
CA GLU A 178 17.46 23.02 -21.46
C GLU A 178 17.66 24.51 -21.16
N ARG A 179 17.89 24.87 -19.91
CA ARG A 179 18.16 26.29 -19.52
C ARG A 179 19.51 26.77 -20.01
N ASP A 180 20.52 25.91 -20.00
CA ASP A 180 21.86 26.27 -20.48
C ASP A 180 21.91 26.37 -22.00
N GLU A 181 21.20 25.50 -22.73
CA GLU A 181 21.03 25.64 -24.18
C GLU A 181 20.31 26.93 -24.58
N HIS A 182 19.24 27.28 -23.89
CA HIS A 182 18.49 28.51 -24.14
C HIS A 182 19.32 29.76 -23.85
N ARG A 183 20.20 29.68 -22.85
CA ARG A 183 21.15 30.78 -22.49
C ARG A 183 22.27 30.96 -23.50
N ILE A 184 22.72 29.88 -24.16
CA ILE A 184 23.71 29.93 -25.23
C ILE A 184 23.11 30.56 -26.48
N LEU A 185 21.90 30.14 -26.88
CA LEU A 185 21.19 30.64 -28.07
C LEU A 185 20.77 32.12 -27.93
N SER A 186 20.55 32.63 -26.73
CA SER A 186 20.20 34.04 -26.49
C SER A 186 21.38 35.01 -26.50
N ARG A 187 22.61 34.51 -26.69
CA ARG A 187 23.86 35.30 -26.73
C ARG A 187 24.46 35.45 -28.12
N VAL A 188 23.81 34.86 -29.12
CA VAL A 188 24.14 34.99 -30.56
C VAL A 188 23.19 35.99 -31.22
#